data_b5c10da3146b8e39c822f5b9d4d42593
#
_entry.id   b5c10da3146b8e39c822f5b9d4d42593
#
_cell.length_a   1.000
_cell.length_b   1.000
_cell.length_c   1.000
_cell.angle_alpha   90.00
_cell.angle_beta   90.00
_cell.angle_gamma   90.00
#
_symmetry.space_group_name_H-M   'P 1'
#
loop_
_entity.id
_entity.type
_entity.pdbx_description
1 polymer ?
#
loop_
_entity_poly.entity_id
_entity_poly.type
_entity_poly.pdbx_seq_one_letter_code
_entity_poly.pdbx_strand_id
1 'polypeptide(L)'
;IMSEALSNNGHRNDFWTGKIGGRATLESMGATEKEQIEKATEWTEFTDRLPTEVILRRFRFTHSGYSLGTPLDEQTDEQRLKSREVFRAKAPLDPIRQIVAGHTPVQMLTNFDVDPPLSGIWRSPVRLKDGRASAVLIDTGIVLRDPGYRPRITAYELRTERIEEVERIGQIRT
;
A
#
# COMPACT_ATOMS: atom_id res chain seq x y z
N ILE A 1 5.05 9.45 -7.53
CA ILE A 1 5.11 8.96 -8.94
C ILE A 1 4.24 9.84 -9.85
N MET A 2 2.93 10.05 -9.55
CA MET A 2 2.08 10.93 -10.37
C MET A 2 2.58 12.38 -10.33
N SER A 3 2.92 12.91 -9.15
CA SER A 3 3.54 14.21 -8.95
C SER A 3 4.83 14.37 -9.74
N GLU A 4 5.73 13.40 -9.67
CA GLU A 4 6.97 13.38 -10.46
C GLU A 4 6.70 13.31 -11.97
N ALA A 5 5.71 12.52 -12.41
CA ALA A 5 5.36 12.39 -13.81
C ALA A 5 4.77 13.68 -14.41
N LEU A 6 4.07 14.47 -13.60
CA LEU A 6 3.48 15.76 -14.00
C LEU A 6 4.48 16.92 -13.93
N SER A 7 5.45 16.87 -13.00
CA SER A 7 6.43 17.95 -12.79
C SER A 7 7.53 18.03 -13.85
N ASN A 8 7.77 16.98 -14.61
CA ASN A 8 8.80 16.90 -15.65
C ASN A 8 8.35 17.47 -17.02
N ASN A 9 7.85 18.71 -17.06
CA ASN A 9 7.52 19.45 -18.29
C ASN A 9 6.69 18.68 -19.33
N GLY A 10 5.71 17.89 -18.89
CA GLY A 10 4.85 17.12 -19.77
C GLY A 10 5.46 15.83 -20.33
N HIS A 11 6.71 15.51 -20.02
CA HIS A 11 7.24 14.17 -20.24
C HIS A 11 6.63 13.24 -19.18
N ARG A 12 5.51 12.62 -19.56
CA ARG A 12 4.88 11.57 -18.77
C ARG A 12 5.91 10.49 -18.52
N ASN A 13 6.11 10.15 -17.26
CA ASN A 13 6.97 9.03 -16.92
C ASN A 13 6.42 7.77 -17.58
N ASP A 14 7.10 7.28 -18.63
CA ASP A 14 6.68 6.12 -19.42
C ASP A 14 6.46 4.87 -18.55
N PHE A 15 7.20 4.77 -17.45
CA PHE A 15 6.99 3.70 -16.49
C PHE A 15 5.63 3.82 -15.81
N TRP A 16 5.26 5.02 -15.30
CA TRP A 16 3.96 5.22 -14.64
C TRP A 16 2.80 5.01 -15.61
N THR A 17 2.85 5.67 -16.77
CA THR A 17 1.75 5.60 -17.75
C THR A 17 1.67 4.25 -18.45
N GLY A 18 2.83 3.63 -18.74
CA GLY A 18 2.90 2.42 -19.55
C GLY A 18 2.91 1.10 -18.76
N LYS A 19 3.40 1.10 -17.52
CA LYS A 19 3.63 -0.14 -16.75
C LYS A 19 2.73 -0.33 -15.54
N ILE A 20 2.34 0.75 -14.87
CA ILE A 20 1.63 0.67 -13.58
C ILE A 20 0.27 1.35 -13.55
N GLY A 21 -0.34 1.54 -14.73
CA GLY A 21 -1.74 1.96 -14.83
C GLY A 21 -1.99 3.47 -14.86
N GLY A 22 -0.96 4.30 -14.93
CA GLY A 22 -1.10 5.76 -14.95
C GLY A 22 -1.92 6.26 -16.14
N ARG A 23 -1.85 5.60 -17.30
CA ARG A 23 -2.69 5.94 -18.46
C ARG A 23 -4.18 5.78 -18.14
N ALA A 24 -4.58 4.63 -17.63
CA ALA A 24 -5.97 4.39 -17.25
C ALA A 24 -6.44 5.37 -16.16
N THR A 25 -5.56 5.75 -15.24
CA THR A 25 -5.84 6.77 -14.23
C THR A 25 -6.13 8.13 -14.90
N LEU A 26 -5.27 8.57 -15.83
CA LEU A 26 -5.50 9.84 -16.56
C LEU A 26 -6.78 9.80 -17.39
N GLU A 27 -7.02 8.73 -18.13
CA GLU A 27 -8.22 8.54 -18.94
C GLU A 27 -9.51 8.58 -18.09
N SER A 28 -9.45 8.12 -16.84
CA SER A 28 -10.59 8.21 -15.91
C SER A 28 -10.85 9.62 -15.37
N MET A 29 -9.90 10.54 -15.51
CA MET A 29 -9.98 11.92 -15.02
C MET A 29 -10.61 12.90 -16.01
N GLY A 30 -10.66 12.57 -17.30
CA GLY A 30 -11.26 13.47 -18.30
C GLY A 30 -11.19 12.89 -19.72
N ALA A 31 -12.04 13.43 -20.60
CA ALA A 31 -12.11 13.02 -22.01
C ALA A 31 -10.98 13.62 -22.86
N THR A 32 -10.47 14.76 -22.46
CA THR A 32 -9.39 15.48 -23.16
C THR A 32 -8.11 15.50 -22.32
N GLU A 33 -6.97 15.64 -23.00
CA GLU A 33 -5.67 15.74 -22.33
C GLU A 33 -5.61 16.92 -21.34
N LYS A 34 -6.24 18.03 -21.68
CA LYS A 34 -6.31 19.20 -20.81
C LYS A 34 -7.05 18.90 -19.51
N GLU A 35 -8.25 18.31 -19.60
CA GLU A 35 -9.03 17.90 -18.42
C GLU A 35 -8.27 16.90 -17.55
N GLN A 36 -7.59 15.93 -18.19
CA GLN A 36 -6.79 14.92 -17.50
C GLN A 36 -5.64 15.56 -16.70
N ILE A 37 -4.94 16.55 -17.30
CA ILE A 37 -3.83 17.23 -16.62
C ILE A 37 -4.35 18.12 -15.49
N GLU A 38 -5.42 18.88 -15.70
CA GLU A 38 -6.03 19.73 -14.67
C GLU A 38 -6.45 18.89 -13.45
N LYS A 39 -7.20 17.82 -13.67
CA LYS A 39 -7.62 16.91 -12.61
C LYS A 39 -6.45 16.20 -11.91
N ALA A 40 -5.48 15.72 -12.68
CA ALA A 40 -4.30 15.08 -12.11
C ALA A 40 -3.49 16.05 -11.24
N THR A 41 -3.44 17.32 -11.60
CA THR A 41 -2.81 18.37 -10.80
C THR A 41 -3.56 18.58 -9.48
N GLU A 42 -4.88 18.73 -9.50
CA GLU A 42 -5.72 18.84 -8.29
C GLU A 42 -5.48 17.66 -7.34
N TRP A 43 -5.49 16.43 -7.87
CA TRP A 43 -5.25 15.23 -7.08
C TRP A 43 -3.83 15.15 -6.53
N THR A 44 -2.84 15.60 -7.29
CA THR A 44 -1.45 15.66 -6.83
C THR A 44 -1.32 16.64 -5.66
N GLU A 45 -1.85 17.85 -5.80
CA GLU A 45 -1.86 18.83 -4.73
C GLU A 45 -2.60 18.37 -3.47
N PHE A 46 -3.66 17.60 -3.63
CA PHE A 46 -4.36 16.97 -2.51
C PHE A 46 -3.50 15.90 -1.84
N THR A 47 -2.95 14.96 -2.61
CA THR A 47 -2.20 13.82 -2.08
C THR A 47 -0.87 14.25 -1.46
N ASP A 48 -0.21 15.27 -1.99
CA ASP A 48 1.06 15.79 -1.45
C ASP A 48 0.89 16.45 -0.07
N ARG A 49 -0.35 16.80 0.30
CA ARG A 49 -0.69 17.32 1.64
C ARG A 49 -1.08 16.25 2.64
N LEU A 50 -1.29 15.00 2.19
CA LEU A 50 -1.64 13.92 3.09
C LEU A 50 -0.41 13.46 3.89
N PRO A 51 -0.60 13.12 5.18
CA PRO A 51 0.49 12.55 5.97
C PRO A 51 0.87 11.17 5.42
N THR A 52 2.15 10.86 5.38
CA THR A 52 2.66 9.53 5.01
C THR A 52 2.50 8.50 6.13
N GLU A 53 2.14 8.96 7.32
CA GLU A 53 1.89 8.15 8.50
C GLU A 53 0.74 8.74 9.32
N VAL A 54 -0.09 7.87 9.88
CA VAL A 54 -1.13 8.24 10.86
C VAL A 54 -0.93 7.42 12.13
N ILE A 55 -0.76 8.11 13.25
CA ILE A 55 -0.54 7.47 14.57
C ILE A 55 -1.78 7.65 15.42
N LEU A 56 -2.39 6.53 15.81
CA LEU A 56 -3.49 6.46 16.77
C LEU A 56 -3.01 5.78 18.05
N ARG A 57 -3.86 5.80 19.10
CA ARG A 57 -3.50 5.25 20.41
C ARG A 57 -2.97 3.81 20.33
N ARG A 58 -3.57 2.95 19.51
CA ARG A 58 -3.24 1.50 19.40
C ARG A 58 -2.68 1.09 18.06
N PHE A 59 -2.66 1.97 17.08
CA PHE A 59 -2.34 1.68 15.70
C PHE A 59 -1.40 2.72 15.10
N ARG A 60 -0.62 2.29 14.13
CA ARG A 60 0.24 3.12 13.30
C ARG A 60 0.01 2.70 11.85
N PHE A 61 -0.42 3.64 11.01
CA PHE A 61 -0.73 3.39 9.61
C PHE A 61 0.33 4.01 8.74
N THR A 62 0.74 3.27 7.73
CA THR A 62 1.63 3.76 6.69
C THR A 62 1.28 3.07 5.37
N HIS A 63 1.67 3.67 4.23
CA HIS A 63 1.38 3.07 2.94
C HIS A 63 2.07 1.71 2.77
N SER A 64 3.39 1.65 2.98
CA SER A 64 4.21 0.47 2.71
C SER A 64 4.76 -0.20 3.97
N GLY A 65 5.35 0.56 4.85
CA GLY A 65 5.99 0.03 6.06
C GLY A 65 7.11 0.93 6.56
N TYR A 66 8.12 0.30 7.17
CA TYR A 66 9.27 0.94 7.77
C TYR A 66 10.54 0.15 7.45
N SER A 67 11.66 0.85 7.31
CA SER A 67 12.98 0.23 7.22
C SER A 67 13.46 -0.21 8.59
N LEU A 68 13.99 -1.44 8.70
CA LEU A 68 14.36 -2.05 9.97
C LEU A 68 15.61 -1.39 10.62
N GLY A 69 16.47 -0.79 9.81
CA GLY A 69 17.69 -0.15 10.27
C GLY A 69 17.53 1.29 10.77
N THR A 70 16.31 1.85 10.73
CA THR A 70 16.04 3.25 11.06
C THR A 70 14.99 3.32 12.17
N PRO A 71 15.20 4.11 13.26
CA PRO A 71 14.17 4.35 14.27
C PRO A 71 12.87 4.89 13.65
N LEU A 72 11.72 4.57 14.25
CA LEU A 72 10.40 4.92 13.67
C LEU A 72 10.17 6.42 13.51
N ASP A 73 10.72 7.23 14.40
CA ASP A 73 10.65 8.69 14.38
C ASP A 73 11.65 9.35 13.42
N GLU A 74 12.63 8.59 12.95
CA GLU A 74 13.63 9.03 11.96
C GLU A 74 13.35 8.52 10.54
N GLN A 75 12.28 7.75 10.34
CA GLN A 75 11.90 7.26 9.02
C GLN A 75 11.58 8.41 8.07
N THR A 76 12.08 8.34 6.85
CA THR A 76 11.73 9.31 5.80
C THR A 76 10.37 8.96 5.17
N ASP A 77 9.77 9.92 4.47
CA ASP A 77 8.54 9.67 3.69
C ASP A 77 8.77 8.60 2.63
N GLU A 78 9.93 8.58 1.99
CA GLU A 78 10.27 7.55 1.02
C GLU A 78 10.28 6.16 1.66
N GLN A 79 10.81 6.00 2.86
CA GLN A 79 10.79 4.73 3.59
C GLN A 79 9.36 4.31 3.91
N ARG A 80 8.51 5.22 4.41
CA ARG A 80 7.09 4.95 4.70
C ARG A 80 6.29 4.55 3.46
N LEU A 81 6.65 5.10 2.30
CA LEU A 81 5.94 4.86 1.04
C LEU A 81 6.46 3.67 0.24
N LYS A 82 7.70 3.22 0.45
CA LYS A 82 8.35 2.22 -0.42
C LYS A 82 8.98 1.03 0.31
N SER A 83 9.26 1.12 1.63
CA SER A 83 9.94 0.04 2.35
C SER A 83 9.11 -1.24 2.39
N ARG A 84 9.77 -2.38 2.19
CA ARG A 84 9.17 -3.72 2.21
C ARG A 84 9.85 -4.61 3.25
N GLU A 85 10.12 -4.06 4.44
CA GLU A 85 10.87 -4.77 5.47
C GLU A 85 10.05 -5.08 6.72
N VAL A 86 8.91 -4.41 6.94
CA VAL A 86 8.09 -4.57 8.15
C VAL A 86 7.72 -6.03 8.44
N PHE A 87 7.51 -6.85 7.41
CA PHE A 87 7.16 -8.25 7.55
C PHE A 87 8.37 -9.16 7.88
N ARG A 88 9.59 -8.63 7.84
CA ARG A 88 10.82 -9.32 8.26
C ARG A 88 11.24 -9.00 9.70
N ALA A 89 10.53 -8.10 10.37
CA ALA A 89 10.84 -7.70 11.74
C ALA A 89 10.82 -8.93 12.69
N LYS A 90 11.84 -9.06 13.51
CA LYS A 90 11.97 -10.13 14.51
C LYS A 90 11.52 -9.71 15.90
N ALA A 91 11.24 -8.43 16.08
CA ALA A 91 10.68 -7.82 17.29
C ALA A 91 9.67 -6.75 16.89
N PRO A 92 8.75 -6.32 17.76
CA PRO A 92 7.85 -5.21 17.47
C PRO A 92 8.65 -3.94 17.18
N LEU A 93 8.41 -3.30 16.03
CA LEU A 93 9.01 -2.00 15.72
C LEU A 93 8.38 -0.90 16.58
N ASP A 94 7.08 -0.94 16.80
CA ASP A 94 6.38 -0.15 17.81
C ASP A 94 5.94 -1.10 18.94
N PRO A 95 6.40 -0.89 20.20
CA PRO A 95 6.13 -1.85 21.28
C PRO A 95 4.68 -1.85 21.77
N ILE A 96 3.88 -0.85 21.40
CA ILE A 96 2.50 -0.67 21.87
C ILE A 96 1.47 -0.57 20.74
N ARG A 97 1.88 -0.20 19.53
CA ARG A 97 0.98 -0.02 18.40
C ARG A 97 1.16 -1.11 17.35
N GLN A 98 0.04 -1.64 16.90
CA GLN A 98 0.03 -2.50 15.71
C GLN A 98 0.27 -1.64 14.47
N ILE A 99 1.23 -2.02 13.64
CA ILE A 99 1.47 -1.40 12.34
C ILE A 99 0.47 -1.99 11.34
N VAL A 100 -0.22 -1.12 10.60
CA VAL A 100 -1.12 -1.49 9.50
C VAL A 100 -0.57 -0.89 8.21
N ALA A 101 -0.25 -1.75 7.25
CA ALA A 101 0.37 -1.34 5.99
C ALA A 101 -0.24 -2.09 4.78
N GLY A 102 -0.02 -1.54 3.59
CA GLY A 102 -0.43 -2.10 2.30
C GLY A 102 0.74 -2.26 1.34
N HIS A 103 0.58 -1.80 0.09
CA HIS A 103 1.62 -1.67 -0.95
C HIS A 103 2.21 -2.99 -1.47
N THR A 104 2.48 -3.94 -0.60
CA THR A 104 2.99 -5.26 -0.99
C THR A 104 1.85 -6.26 -0.91
N PRO A 105 1.32 -6.70 -2.07
CA PRO A 105 0.30 -7.74 -2.08
C PRO A 105 0.74 -8.95 -1.27
N VAL A 106 -0.09 -9.39 -0.34
CA VAL A 106 0.27 -10.51 0.57
C VAL A 106 0.59 -11.80 -0.18
N GLN A 107 0.04 -11.98 -1.39
CA GLN A 107 0.33 -13.10 -2.27
C GLN A 107 1.77 -13.11 -2.80
N MET A 108 2.43 -11.94 -2.80
CA MET A 108 3.80 -11.78 -3.30
C MET A 108 4.85 -11.88 -2.20
N LEU A 109 4.48 -12.20 -0.96
CA LEU A 109 5.42 -12.28 0.17
C LEU A 109 6.45 -13.39 -0.01
N THR A 110 6.17 -14.43 -0.79
CA THR A 110 7.15 -15.46 -1.18
C THR A 110 8.38 -14.87 -1.87
N ASN A 111 8.25 -13.76 -2.59
CA ASN A 111 9.40 -13.08 -3.21
C ASN A 111 10.39 -12.51 -2.17
N PHE A 112 10.01 -12.54 -0.90
CA PHE A 112 10.79 -12.01 0.22
C PHE A 112 11.07 -13.07 1.30
N ASP A 113 10.92 -14.36 0.96
CA ASP A 113 11.08 -15.50 1.87
C ASP A 113 10.14 -15.45 3.09
N VAL A 114 8.92 -14.96 2.87
CA VAL A 114 7.85 -14.90 3.87
C VAL A 114 6.65 -15.67 3.36
N ASP A 115 6.11 -16.57 4.16
CA ASP A 115 4.93 -17.34 3.80
C ASP A 115 3.70 -16.45 3.67
N PRO A 116 3.03 -16.44 2.49
CA PRO A 116 1.80 -15.72 2.31
C PRO A 116 0.67 -16.38 3.12
N PRO A 117 -0.36 -15.62 3.53
CA PRO A 117 -1.52 -16.23 4.15
C PRO A 117 -2.31 -17.05 3.10
N LEU A 118 -2.92 -18.14 3.54
CA LEU A 118 -3.80 -18.96 2.69
C LEU A 118 -5.03 -18.16 2.21
N SER A 119 -5.48 -17.21 3.04
CA SER A 119 -6.57 -16.29 2.75
C SER A 119 -6.43 -15.04 3.63
N GLY A 120 -7.07 -13.96 3.21
CA GLY A 120 -7.11 -12.73 4.01
C GLY A 120 -5.79 -11.96 4.04
N ILE A 121 -5.63 -11.20 5.10
CA ILE A 121 -4.47 -10.34 5.35
C ILE A 121 -3.32 -11.13 5.98
N TRP A 122 -2.10 -10.66 5.76
CA TRP A 122 -0.96 -11.21 6.49
C TRP A 122 -0.87 -10.60 7.90
N ARG A 123 -0.56 -11.45 8.88
CA ARG A 123 -0.34 -11.04 10.27
C ARG A 123 1.06 -11.46 10.72
N SER A 124 1.82 -10.54 11.29
CA SER A 124 3.12 -10.84 11.86
C SER A 124 3.04 -11.96 12.90
N PRO A 125 3.96 -12.93 12.88
CA PRO A 125 4.11 -13.88 13.97
C PRO A 125 4.63 -13.20 15.25
N VAL A 126 5.29 -12.06 15.12
CA VAL A 126 5.75 -11.25 16.26
C VAL A 126 4.55 -10.60 16.94
N ARG A 127 4.48 -10.69 18.27
CA ARG A 127 3.34 -10.22 19.06
C ARG A 127 3.68 -9.01 19.92
N LEU A 128 2.70 -8.14 20.07
CA LEU A 128 2.70 -7.09 21.08
C LEU A 128 2.41 -7.68 22.47
N LYS A 129 2.63 -6.92 23.54
CA LYS A 129 2.35 -7.36 24.92
C LYS A 129 0.89 -7.71 25.16
N ASP A 130 -0.04 -7.13 24.41
CA ASP A 130 -1.48 -7.38 24.49
C ASP A 130 -1.96 -8.54 23.58
N GLY A 131 -1.03 -9.29 22.97
CA GLY A 131 -1.30 -10.46 22.14
C GLY A 131 -1.59 -10.17 20.67
N ARG A 132 -1.83 -8.91 20.29
CA ARG A 132 -2.03 -8.55 18.87
C ARG A 132 -0.78 -8.80 18.04
N ALA A 133 -0.94 -9.08 16.76
CA ALA A 133 0.18 -9.06 15.83
C ALA A 133 0.85 -7.68 15.83
N SER A 134 2.18 -7.63 15.83
CA SER A 134 2.91 -6.36 15.81
C SER A 134 2.72 -5.59 14.50
N ALA A 135 2.44 -6.30 13.41
CA ALA A 135 2.10 -5.72 12.11
C ALA A 135 1.06 -6.56 11.37
N VAL A 136 0.26 -5.91 10.53
CA VAL A 136 -0.63 -6.53 9.56
C VAL A 136 -0.44 -5.88 8.19
N LEU A 137 -0.49 -6.69 7.11
CA LEU A 137 -0.52 -6.21 5.74
C LEU A 137 -1.89 -6.49 5.15
N ILE A 138 -2.54 -5.43 4.67
CA ILE A 138 -3.93 -5.48 4.21
C ILE A 138 -4.08 -5.41 2.68
N ASP A 139 -2.98 -5.30 1.93
CA ASP A 139 -3.02 -5.34 0.48
C ASP A 139 -3.21 -6.79 -0.01
N THR A 140 -4.40 -7.10 -0.47
CA THR A 140 -4.77 -8.42 -0.98
C THR A 140 -4.79 -8.47 -2.52
N GLY A 141 -4.03 -7.55 -3.15
CA GLY A 141 -3.60 -7.66 -4.53
C GLY A 141 -4.70 -7.46 -5.57
N ILE A 142 -5.67 -6.56 -5.35
CA ILE A 142 -6.76 -6.31 -6.31
C ILE A 142 -6.26 -5.98 -7.73
N VAL A 143 -5.05 -5.42 -7.85
CA VAL A 143 -4.42 -5.04 -9.12
C VAL A 143 -3.68 -6.19 -9.80
N LEU A 144 -3.47 -7.33 -9.14
CA LEU A 144 -2.78 -8.48 -9.71
C LEU A 144 -3.59 -9.06 -10.87
N ARG A 145 -2.93 -9.28 -12.01
CA ARG A 145 -3.59 -9.72 -13.24
C ARG A 145 -3.73 -11.23 -13.32
N ASP A 146 -2.81 -11.97 -12.71
CA ASP A 146 -2.84 -13.42 -12.69
C ASP A 146 -3.96 -13.91 -11.75
N PRO A 147 -4.97 -14.62 -12.28
CA PRO A 147 -6.09 -15.13 -11.48
C PRO A 147 -5.65 -16.16 -10.42
N GLY A 148 -4.50 -16.79 -10.59
CA GLY A 148 -3.94 -17.70 -9.58
C GLY A 148 -3.69 -17.05 -8.23
N TYR A 149 -3.50 -15.73 -8.19
CA TYR A 149 -3.35 -14.94 -6.96
C TYR A 149 -4.67 -14.63 -6.24
N ARG A 150 -5.83 -14.90 -6.83
CA ARG A 150 -7.15 -14.56 -6.25
C ARG A 150 -7.19 -13.11 -5.75
N PRO A 151 -7.07 -12.11 -6.64
CA PRO A 151 -7.01 -10.71 -6.27
C PRO A 151 -8.30 -10.24 -5.59
N ARG A 152 -8.16 -9.54 -4.45
CA ARG A 152 -9.25 -9.09 -3.60
C ARG A 152 -9.09 -7.65 -3.16
N ILE A 153 -10.20 -7.02 -2.77
CA ILE A 153 -10.21 -5.85 -1.90
C ILE A 153 -10.54 -6.33 -0.51
N THR A 154 -9.82 -5.84 0.49
CA THR A 154 -10.00 -6.20 1.88
C THR A 154 -10.26 -4.96 2.73
N ALA A 155 -11.28 -5.02 3.57
CA ALA A 155 -11.50 -4.10 4.67
C ALA A 155 -11.12 -4.78 5.99
N TYR A 156 -10.40 -4.05 6.84
CA TYR A 156 -9.96 -4.52 8.15
C TYR A 156 -10.56 -3.64 9.26
N GLU A 157 -11.44 -4.22 10.08
CA GLU A 157 -12.00 -3.53 11.22
C GLU A 157 -11.03 -3.58 12.41
N LEU A 158 -10.53 -2.42 12.81
CA LEU A 158 -9.46 -2.30 13.81
C LEU A 158 -9.87 -2.75 15.22
N ARG A 159 -11.15 -2.62 15.59
CA ARG A 159 -11.61 -2.92 16.93
C ARG A 159 -11.77 -4.41 17.19
N THR A 160 -12.33 -5.11 16.22
CA THR A 160 -12.67 -6.54 16.32
C THR A 160 -11.68 -7.44 15.57
N GLU A 161 -10.77 -6.84 14.79
CA GLU A 161 -9.87 -7.51 13.85
C GLU A 161 -10.62 -8.32 12.76
N ARG A 162 -11.90 -7.99 12.55
CA ARG A 162 -12.73 -8.60 11.51
C ARG A 162 -12.24 -8.17 10.12
N ILE A 163 -12.32 -9.11 9.19
CA ILE A 163 -11.97 -8.91 7.79
C ILE A 163 -13.22 -9.11 6.95
N GLU A 164 -13.44 -8.19 6.02
CA GLU A 164 -14.39 -8.34 4.92
C GLU A 164 -13.62 -8.31 3.60
N GLU A 165 -13.91 -9.25 2.72
CA GLU A 165 -13.20 -9.39 1.45
C GLU A 165 -14.19 -9.48 0.29
N VAL A 166 -13.83 -8.84 -0.82
CA VAL A 166 -14.51 -8.99 -2.10
C VAL A 166 -13.49 -9.43 -3.14
N GLU A 167 -13.70 -10.61 -3.69
CA GLU A 167 -12.87 -11.14 -4.78
C GLU A 167 -13.20 -10.42 -6.09
N ARG A 168 -12.17 -10.11 -6.88
CA ARG A 168 -12.37 -9.53 -8.20
C ARG A 168 -12.93 -10.56 -9.16
N ILE A 169 -14.11 -10.29 -9.71
CA ILE A 169 -14.74 -11.11 -10.74
C ILE A 169 -14.37 -10.54 -12.11
N GLY A 170 -13.81 -11.39 -12.99
CA GLY A 170 -13.46 -11.03 -14.36
C GLY A 170 -12.03 -10.53 -14.56
N GLN A 171 -11.65 -10.36 -15.84
CA GLN A 171 -10.32 -9.86 -16.23
C GLN A 171 -10.32 -8.33 -16.26
N ILE A 172 -9.18 -7.72 -15.87
CA ILE A 172 -8.95 -6.30 -16.16
C ILE A 172 -8.87 -6.19 -17.69
N ARG A 173 -9.83 -5.49 -18.29
CA ARG A 173 -9.74 -5.13 -19.70
C ARG A 173 -8.53 -4.20 -19.86
N THR A 174 -7.63 -4.60 -20.72
CA THR A 174 -6.45 -3.80 -21.12
C THR A 174 -6.87 -2.73 -22.09
#